data_2a4d58697e568d9b1fc5a788d3014302
#
_entry.id   2a4d58697e568d9b1fc5a788d3014302
#
_cell.length_a   1.000
_cell.length_b   1.000
_cell.length_c   1.000
_cell.angle_alpha   90.00
_cell.angle_beta   90.00
_cell.angle_gamma   90.00
#
_symmetry.space_group_name_H-M   'P 1'
#
loop_
_entity.id
_entity.type
_entity.pdbx_description
1 polymer ?
#
loop_
_entity_poly.entity_id
_entity_poly.type
_entity_poly.pdbx_seq_one_letter_code
_entity_poly.pdbx_strand_id
1 'polypeptide(L)'
;MNQYSNKEKNISHPDYDLMWTTIEKEAHKRRVNLNSSQKPAGYRAKAIPISIIFTFFLLVAIPVFASMTIDWDRIGGRGVASAINNGIGQQYDLQSASSGVTMNLSGVVTDGEKMKMLISLDTSIDLSPYSEFATEENTIIGESDARANVYGYLGHDPDSQKLIGIYETADTLKGGTKEFTFEAKNLILYRDRDIFLKSNQHTGESMVTGVSQFPAIHIESVRHADNQTVIRYKVEVAASDLESVKPHLRVHTGSQVVDAIPTILPNEEKGLLIEQVFDISEADWANANLHFNYVEAAKRLTGTWKFDFVANGKKASEAIYTKKLYTNPEFQAKTGVTLDQLVITPLNLQILIDEEGSYTEGIVQYKSIQMIIDDKTITGVQATKGGRSENNQQLFHFESPEWYQNWSDVPMKLILKDAIVQKRDTTKNWIHLNEPKKQKQYTKLTVDGLEIQFSYYRDGEKLIVESYSKTPSFRGINQTMLRINGKEVVPEINLQGMTPAKIHIDTYKDIPFDGHIELNPGIYKYSDPDKNVEIQL
;
A
#
# COMPACT_ATOMS: atom_id res chain seq x y z
N MET A 1 -48.47 -23.93 20.88
CA MET A 1 -48.21 -22.58 21.40
C MET A 1 -46.71 -22.44 21.60
N ASN A 2 -45.97 -22.03 20.59
CA ASN A 2 -44.55 -21.74 20.70
C ASN A 2 -44.28 -20.41 20.00
N GLN A 3 -43.97 -19.40 20.80
CA GLN A 3 -43.56 -18.09 20.36
C GLN A 3 -42.12 -18.16 19.83
N TYR A 4 -41.95 -17.98 18.54
CA TYR A 4 -40.65 -17.65 17.97
C TYR A 4 -40.48 -16.12 18.00
N SER A 5 -39.65 -15.65 18.90
CA SER A 5 -39.17 -14.27 18.94
C SER A 5 -38.17 -14.06 17.79
N ASN A 6 -38.60 -13.35 16.78
CA ASN A 6 -37.72 -12.79 15.76
C ASN A 6 -36.84 -11.69 16.38
N LYS A 7 -35.58 -11.99 16.67
CA LYS A 7 -34.55 -10.97 16.84
C LYS A 7 -34.03 -10.61 15.45
N GLU A 8 -34.56 -9.56 14.87
CA GLU A 8 -33.94 -8.88 13.75
C GLU A 8 -32.54 -8.38 14.21
N LYS A 9 -31.48 -9.01 13.68
CA LYS A 9 -30.13 -8.46 13.80
C LYS A 9 -30.06 -7.23 12.89
N ASN A 10 -30.02 -6.05 13.48
CA ASN A 10 -29.56 -4.85 12.82
C ASN A 10 -28.14 -5.11 12.33
N ILE A 11 -27.97 -5.38 11.04
CA ILE A 11 -26.67 -5.41 10.38
C ILE A 11 -26.37 -3.96 10.04
N SER A 12 -25.70 -3.26 10.96
CA SER A 12 -25.15 -1.94 10.70
C SER A 12 -23.90 -2.12 9.85
N HIS A 13 -23.92 -1.58 8.64
CA HIS A 13 -22.84 -1.29 7.69
C HIS A 13 -21.75 -2.37 7.48
N PRO A 14 -21.31 -2.60 6.23
CA PRO A 14 -20.14 -3.42 5.96
C PRO A 14 -18.93 -2.78 6.67
N ASP A 15 -18.38 -3.50 7.62
CA ASP A 15 -17.12 -3.17 8.24
C ASP A 15 -16.03 -3.45 7.20
N TYR A 16 -15.52 -2.40 6.57
CA TYR A 16 -14.50 -2.51 5.52
C TYR A 16 -13.21 -3.13 6.04
N ASP A 17 -12.88 -2.95 7.31
CA ASP A 17 -11.72 -3.59 7.95
C ASP A 17 -11.97 -5.08 8.13
N LEU A 18 -13.20 -5.48 8.46
CA LEU A 18 -13.60 -6.89 8.52
C LEU A 18 -13.60 -7.55 7.14
N MET A 19 -13.96 -6.82 6.10
CA MET A 19 -13.95 -7.29 4.72
C MET A 19 -12.51 -7.44 4.21
N TRP A 20 -11.64 -6.47 4.51
CA TRP A 20 -10.21 -6.54 4.17
C TRP A 20 -9.50 -7.67 4.91
N THR A 21 -9.71 -7.82 6.21
CA THR A 21 -9.20 -8.95 7.00
C THR A 21 -9.76 -10.30 6.53
N THR A 22 -10.96 -10.33 5.97
CA THR A 22 -11.55 -11.56 5.41
C THR A 22 -10.90 -11.94 4.09
N ILE A 23 -10.62 -10.96 3.23
CA ILE A 23 -9.88 -11.15 1.96
C ILE A 23 -8.45 -11.62 2.24
N GLU A 24 -7.77 -10.97 3.18
CA GLU A 24 -6.41 -11.35 3.60
C GLU A 24 -6.37 -12.76 4.24
N LYS A 25 -7.35 -13.09 5.05
CA LYS A 25 -7.50 -14.42 5.65
C LYS A 25 -7.81 -15.51 4.64
N GLU A 26 -8.59 -15.21 3.61
CA GLU A 26 -8.90 -16.18 2.54
C GLU A 26 -7.72 -16.36 1.58
N ALA A 27 -6.98 -15.30 1.30
CA ALA A 27 -5.71 -15.35 0.57
C ALA A 27 -4.66 -16.19 1.34
N HIS A 28 -4.55 -15.97 2.65
CA HIS A 28 -3.66 -16.76 3.52
C HIS A 28 -4.08 -18.23 3.62
N LYS A 29 -5.37 -18.53 3.67
CA LYS A 29 -5.92 -19.90 3.72
C LYS A 29 -5.64 -20.68 2.42
N ARG A 30 -5.71 -20.01 1.28
CA ARG A 30 -5.34 -20.61 -0.02
C ARG A 30 -3.84 -20.89 -0.10
N ARG A 31 -2.98 -20.04 0.45
CA ARG A 31 -1.53 -20.29 0.57
C ARG A 31 -1.21 -21.50 1.44
N VAL A 32 -1.88 -21.64 2.58
CA VAL A 32 -1.64 -22.77 3.52
C VAL A 32 -2.11 -24.11 2.95
N ASN A 33 -3.21 -24.13 2.19
CA ASN A 33 -3.73 -25.37 1.59
C ASN A 33 -2.91 -25.89 0.39
N LEU A 34 -2.09 -25.04 -0.25
CA LEU A 34 -1.17 -25.49 -1.31
C LEU A 34 0.08 -26.21 -0.75
N ASN A 35 0.41 -25.99 0.51
CA ASN A 35 1.59 -26.59 1.15
C ASN A 35 1.31 -27.86 1.98
N SER A 36 0.06 -28.36 2.04
CA SER A 36 -0.30 -29.47 2.93
C SER A 36 -0.36 -30.87 2.29
N SER A 37 0.07 -31.03 1.06
CA SER A 37 0.11 -32.35 0.42
C SER A 37 1.53 -32.78 0.10
N GLN A 38 2.22 -33.40 1.05
CA GLN A 38 3.07 -34.58 0.93
C GLN A 38 3.96 -34.78 2.17
N LYS A 39 3.63 -35.76 2.99
CA LYS A 39 4.57 -36.33 3.96
C LYS A 39 5.26 -37.52 3.29
N PRO A 40 6.59 -37.59 3.19
CA PRO A 40 7.27 -38.85 2.98
C PRO A 40 7.66 -39.49 4.33
N ALA A 41 7.56 -40.81 4.33
CA ALA A 41 7.85 -41.72 5.46
C ALA A 41 9.32 -41.70 5.84
N GLY A 42 9.56 -42.00 7.13
CA GLY A 42 10.83 -41.90 7.82
C GLY A 42 11.99 -42.75 7.29
N TYR A 43 13.16 -42.17 7.45
CA TYR A 43 14.42 -42.88 7.52
C TYR A 43 15.18 -42.46 8.80
N ARG A 44 15.45 -43.47 9.66
CA ARG A 44 16.36 -43.31 10.80
C ARG A 44 17.80 -43.29 10.28
N ALA A 45 18.52 -42.21 10.44
CA ALA A 45 19.95 -42.13 10.26
C ALA A 45 20.64 -41.89 11.62
N LYS A 46 21.72 -42.65 11.83
CA LYS A 46 22.50 -42.72 13.07
C LYS A 46 23.31 -41.42 13.27
N ALA A 47 23.35 -40.98 14.52
CA ALA A 47 24.17 -39.86 14.96
C ALA A 47 25.66 -40.15 14.80
N ILE A 48 26.41 -39.24 14.18
CA ILE A 48 27.88 -39.15 14.25
C ILE A 48 28.19 -37.81 14.92
N PRO A 49 28.95 -37.81 16.05
CA PRO A 49 29.34 -36.56 16.68
C PRO A 49 30.52 -35.95 15.89
N ILE A 50 30.33 -34.81 15.28
CA ILE A 50 31.40 -34.00 14.74
C ILE A 50 31.74 -32.93 15.78
N SER A 51 32.87 -33.11 16.44
CA SER A 51 33.48 -32.09 17.28
C SER A 51 34.05 -30.99 16.37
N ILE A 52 33.42 -29.85 16.35
CA ILE A 52 33.93 -28.66 15.67
C ILE A 52 34.84 -27.92 16.66
N ILE A 53 36.14 -27.90 16.35
CA ILE A 53 37.12 -27.07 17.04
C ILE A 53 36.89 -25.62 16.59
N PHE A 54 36.31 -24.81 17.46
CA PHE A 54 36.26 -23.37 17.29
C PHE A 54 37.61 -22.76 17.64
N THR A 55 38.38 -22.39 16.62
CA THR A 55 39.56 -21.54 16.82
C THR A 55 39.10 -20.10 16.83
N PHE A 56 39.00 -19.49 18.00
CA PHE A 56 38.78 -18.06 18.19
C PHE A 56 40.03 -17.30 17.71
N PHE A 57 39.99 -16.71 16.53
CA PHE A 57 40.88 -15.61 16.16
C PHE A 57 40.23 -14.30 16.56
N LEU A 58 40.60 -13.78 17.72
CA LEU A 58 40.42 -12.39 18.12
C LEU A 58 41.43 -11.53 17.35
N LEU A 59 41.14 -11.25 16.09
CA LEU A 59 41.73 -10.14 15.38
C LEU A 59 40.87 -8.90 15.63
N VAL A 60 41.35 -8.03 16.53
CA VAL A 60 40.92 -6.63 16.58
C VAL A 60 41.47 -5.97 15.30
N ALA A 61 40.84 -6.23 14.19
CA ALA A 61 40.97 -5.43 12.99
C ALA A 61 39.99 -4.25 13.15
N ILE A 62 40.56 -3.05 13.25
CA ILE A 62 39.81 -1.82 12.96
C ILE A 62 39.28 -2.03 11.54
N PRO A 63 38.00 -2.20 11.30
CA PRO A 63 37.51 -2.41 9.95
C PRO A 63 37.73 -1.12 9.17
N VAL A 64 38.67 -1.18 8.23
CA VAL A 64 38.80 -0.16 7.19
C VAL A 64 37.48 -0.22 6.40
N PHE A 65 36.75 0.87 6.43
CA PHE A 65 35.43 1.04 5.81
C PHE A 65 35.43 0.94 4.27
N ALA A 66 35.97 -0.13 3.70
CA ALA A 66 35.97 -0.36 2.26
C ALA A 66 34.62 -0.79 1.70
N SER A 67 33.65 -1.16 2.56
CA SER A 67 32.28 -1.57 2.14
C SER A 67 31.26 -0.43 2.09
N MET A 68 31.63 0.81 2.43
CA MET A 68 30.71 1.95 2.51
C MET A 68 30.75 2.91 1.32
N THR A 69 31.13 2.44 0.14
CA THR A 69 30.93 3.21 -1.09
C THR A 69 29.49 3.08 -1.65
N ILE A 70 28.65 2.28 -0.99
CA ILE A 70 27.25 2.07 -1.41
C ILE A 70 26.38 3.16 -0.79
N ASP A 71 25.67 3.88 -1.64
CA ASP A 71 24.69 4.87 -1.22
C ASP A 71 23.35 4.21 -0.84
N TRP A 72 23.25 3.77 0.40
CA TRP A 72 22.03 3.16 0.95
C TRP A 72 20.84 4.12 1.01
N ASP A 73 21.07 5.44 0.91
CA ASP A 73 20.00 6.44 0.94
C ASP A 73 19.04 6.29 -0.23
N ARG A 74 19.54 5.85 -1.37
CA ARG A 74 18.72 5.64 -2.59
C ARG A 74 17.60 4.63 -2.41
N ILE A 75 17.72 3.72 -1.45
CA ILE A 75 16.74 2.68 -1.18
C ILE A 75 16.11 2.82 0.21
N GLY A 76 16.23 3.97 0.85
CA GLY A 76 15.70 4.18 2.22
C GLY A 76 16.51 3.46 3.31
N GLY A 77 17.76 3.07 3.02
CA GLY A 77 18.62 2.33 3.95
C GLY A 77 19.45 3.19 4.91
N ARG A 78 19.34 4.50 4.85
CA ARG A 78 20.11 5.45 5.68
C ARG A 78 20.02 5.13 7.18
N GLY A 79 18.82 4.94 7.69
CA GLY A 79 18.60 4.65 9.12
C GLY A 79 19.26 3.34 9.54
N VAL A 80 19.17 2.30 8.71
CA VAL A 80 19.78 1.00 8.96
C VAL A 80 21.31 1.11 8.95
N ALA A 81 21.88 1.77 7.94
CA ALA A 81 23.31 2.01 7.84
C ALA A 81 23.84 2.85 9.02
N SER A 82 23.09 3.91 9.39
CA SER A 82 23.42 4.74 10.56
C SER A 82 23.38 3.94 11.87
N ALA A 83 22.38 3.09 12.08
CA ALA A 83 22.30 2.24 13.27
C ALA A 83 23.49 1.27 13.35
N ILE A 84 23.92 0.69 12.21
CA ILE A 84 25.11 -0.17 12.15
C ILE A 84 26.36 0.62 12.51
N ASN A 85 26.56 1.81 11.94
CA ASN A 85 27.71 2.67 12.19
C ASN A 85 27.81 3.13 13.64
N ASN A 86 26.69 3.32 14.31
CA ASN A 86 26.62 3.64 15.73
C ASN A 86 26.71 2.41 16.64
N GLY A 87 26.95 1.22 16.08
CA GLY A 87 27.17 -0.01 16.83
C GLY A 87 25.91 -0.62 17.44
N ILE A 88 24.73 -0.16 17.02
CA ILE A 88 23.43 -0.72 17.43
C ILE A 88 23.12 -1.98 16.61
N GLY A 89 23.31 -1.86 15.29
CA GLY A 89 23.27 -3.00 14.39
C GLY A 89 24.58 -3.79 14.37
N GLN A 90 24.59 -4.85 13.61
CA GLN A 90 25.75 -5.70 13.41
C GLN A 90 26.24 -5.59 11.97
N GLN A 91 27.52 -5.30 11.79
CA GLN A 91 28.19 -5.27 10.50
C GLN A 91 28.61 -6.69 10.12
N TYR A 92 28.44 -7.02 8.85
CA TYR A 92 28.86 -8.27 8.25
C TYR A 92 29.61 -8.02 6.94
N ASP A 93 30.39 -9.00 6.52
CA ASP A 93 31.01 -9.11 5.21
C ASP A 93 30.87 -10.57 4.77
N LEU A 94 29.62 -11.01 4.64
CA LEU A 94 29.32 -12.38 4.23
C LEU A 94 28.96 -12.40 2.76
N GLN A 95 29.56 -13.36 2.04
CA GLN A 95 29.38 -13.51 0.60
C GLN A 95 28.87 -14.90 0.25
N SER A 96 27.94 -14.94 -0.70
CA SER A 96 27.44 -16.18 -1.28
C SER A 96 27.34 -16.03 -2.79
N ALA A 97 27.97 -16.93 -3.54
CA ALA A 97 28.01 -16.85 -5.00
C ALA A 97 27.21 -18.00 -5.64
N SER A 98 26.36 -17.65 -6.59
CA SER A 98 25.56 -18.61 -7.37
C SER A 98 25.23 -18.03 -8.74
N SER A 99 25.32 -18.83 -9.80
CA SER A 99 24.92 -18.47 -11.18
C SER A 99 25.55 -17.17 -11.71
N GLY A 100 26.82 -16.89 -11.37
CA GLY A 100 27.52 -15.68 -11.82
C GLY A 100 27.08 -14.40 -11.10
N VAL A 101 26.32 -14.52 -10.00
CA VAL A 101 25.94 -13.43 -9.11
C VAL A 101 26.52 -13.68 -7.73
N THR A 102 27.21 -12.70 -7.17
CA THR A 102 27.67 -12.71 -5.78
C THR A 102 26.75 -11.82 -4.95
N MET A 103 26.06 -12.42 -4.01
CA MET A 103 25.23 -11.70 -3.03
C MET A 103 26.07 -11.45 -1.76
N ASN A 104 25.98 -10.24 -1.22
CA ASN A 104 26.71 -9.85 -0.02
C ASN A 104 25.73 -9.38 1.04
N LEU A 105 25.89 -9.87 2.28
CA LEU A 105 25.21 -9.35 3.46
C LEU A 105 26.17 -8.38 4.18
N SER A 106 25.84 -7.10 4.16
CA SER A 106 26.68 -6.02 4.71
C SER A 106 26.34 -5.68 6.16
N GLY A 107 25.10 -5.93 6.60
CA GLY A 107 24.72 -5.67 7.96
C GLY A 107 23.29 -6.05 8.30
N VAL A 108 23.03 -6.14 9.60
CA VAL A 108 21.74 -6.51 10.16
C VAL A 108 21.39 -5.58 11.32
N VAL A 109 20.17 -5.07 11.34
CA VAL A 109 19.61 -4.27 12.43
C VAL A 109 18.27 -4.84 12.83
N THR A 110 18.01 -4.92 14.14
CA THR A 110 16.70 -5.30 14.68
C THR A 110 16.22 -4.26 15.67
N ASP A 111 14.91 -4.14 15.84
CA ASP A 111 14.29 -3.35 16.91
C ASP A 111 13.49 -4.21 17.90
N GLY A 112 13.61 -5.53 17.78
CA GLY A 112 12.89 -6.49 18.59
C GLY A 112 11.51 -6.90 18.05
N GLU A 113 10.97 -6.16 17.07
CA GLU A 113 9.75 -6.51 16.34
C GLU A 113 10.07 -6.91 14.89
N LYS A 114 11.06 -6.24 14.30
CA LYS A 114 11.49 -6.43 12.92
C LYS A 114 13.01 -6.56 12.84
N MET A 115 13.46 -7.15 11.77
CA MET A 115 14.88 -7.20 11.42
C MET A 115 15.04 -6.76 9.97
N LYS A 116 15.97 -5.83 9.72
CA LYS A 116 16.35 -5.38 8.37
C LYS A 116 17.78 -5.80 8.08
N MET A 117 18.02 -6.27 6.85
CA MET A 117 19.32 -6.70 6.34
C MET A 117 19.70 -5.84 5.13
N LEU A 118 20.94 -5.37 5.10
CA LEU A 118 21.51 -4.67 3.95
C LEU A 118 22.18 -5.69 3.03
N ILE A 119 21.63 -5.83 1.82
CA ILE A 119 22.08 -6.79 0.81
C ILE A 119 22.57 -6.04 -0.42
N SER A 120 23.69 -6.47 -0.99
CA SER A 120 24.11 -6.05 -2.32
C SER A 120 24.41 -7.25 -3.21
N LEU A 121 24.19 -7.10 -4.52
CA LEU A 121 24.48 -8.15 -5.50
C LEU A 121 25.42 -7.60 -6.57
N ASP A 122 26.50 -8.33 -6.78
CA ASP A 122 27.45 -8.13 -7.87
C ASP A 122 27.16 -9.08 -9.02
N THR A 123 27.07 -8.56 -10.23
CA THR A 123 26.86 -9.37 -11.44
C THR A 123 27.58 -8.77 -12.64
N SER A 124 28.02 -9.60 -13.55
CA SER A 124 28.59 -9.16 -14.84
C SER A 124 27.53 -8.86 -15.91
N ILE A 125 26.26 -8.97 -15.56
CA ILE A 125 25.16 -8.69 -16.49
C ILE A 125 24.99 -7.18 -16.61
N ASP A 126 24.82 -6.70 -17.85
CA ASP A 126 24.40 -5.32 -18.08
C ASP A 126 22.97 -5.15 -17.52
N LEU A 127 22.83 -4.28 -16.50
CA LEU A 127 21.58 -4.02 -15.81
C LEU A 127 20.75 -2.91 -16.47
N SER A 128 21.32 -2.15 -17.39
CA SER A 128 20.68 -0.99 -18.02
C SER A 128 19.35 -1.27 -18.75
N PRO A 129 19.11 -2.46 -19.34
CA PRO A 129 17.85 -2.78 -19.99
C PRO A 129 16.70 -3.14 -19.04
N TYR A 130 16.96 -3.21 -17.73
CA TYR A 130 15.99 -3.68 -16.76
C TYR A 130 15.57 -2.55 -15.82
N SER A 131 14.30 -2.53 -15.46
CA SER A 131 13.69 -1.50 -14.61
C SER A 131 13.46 -1.92 -13.17
N GLU A 132 13.23 -3.21 -12.93
CA GLU A 132 12.98 -3.75 -11.60
C GLU A 132 13.75 -5.07 -11.39
N PHE A 133 14.03 -5.37 -10.10
CA PHE A 133 14.82 -6.53 -9.70
C PHE A 133 14.21 -7.16 -8.45
N ALA A 134 14.10 -8.49 -8.42
CA ALA A 134 13.61 -9.20 -7.25
C ALA A 134 14.23 -10.59 -7.13
N THR A 135 14.37 -11.07 -5.92
CA THR A 135 14.55 -12.49 -5.65
C THR A 135 13.19 -13.16 -5.50
N GLU A 136 13.02 -14.35 -6.08
CA GLU A 136 11.72 -15.02 -6.18
C GLU A 136 11.23 -15.56 -4.83
N GLU A 137 12.14 -16.12 -4.03
CA GLU A 137 11.87 -16.63 -2.70
C GLU A 137 12.92 -16.10 -1.74
N ASN A 138 12.47 -15.56 -0.62
CA ASN A 138 13.35 -15.14 0.46
C ASN A 138 12.81 -15.69 1.77
N THR A 139 13.65 -16.42 2.49
CA THR A 139 13.27 -17.02 3.77
C THR A 139 14.35 -16.79 4.80
N ILE A 140 13.93 -16.67 6.05
CA ILE A 140 14.82 -16.72 7.19
C ILE A 140 14.43 -17.91 8.08
N ILE A 141 15.43 -18.61 8.57
CA ILE A 141 15.29 -19.79 9.43
C ILE A 141 15.97 -19.45 10.75
N GLY A 142 15.23 -19.52 11.84
CA GLY A 142 15.75 -19.37 13.20
C GLY A 142 16.10 -20.71 13.87
N GLU A 143 16.53 -20.65 15.13
CA GLU A 143 16.96 -21.80 15.93
C GLU A 143 15.95 -22.95 16.03
N SER A 144 14.66 -22.69 15.88
CA SER A 144 13.59 -23.69 15.96
C SER A 144 13.22 -24.32 14.62
N ASP A 145 14.04 -24.15 13.57
CA ASP A 145 13.73 -24.51 12.19
C ASP A 145 12.44 -23.85 11.63
N ALA A 146 11.90 -22.89 12.36
CA ALA A 146 10.77 -22.09 11.91
C ALA A 146 11.22 -21.19 10.75
N ARG A 147 10.49 -21.30 9.64
CA ARG A 147 10.71 -20.47 8.45
C ARG A 147 9.77 -19.28 8.43
N ALA A 148 10.32 -18.10 8.24
CA ALA A 148 9.55 -16.88 7.99
C ALA A 148 9.89 -16.31 6.61
N ASN A 149 8.91 -15.67 5.99
CA ASN A 149 9.12 -14.95 4.73
C ASN A 149 9.88 -13.66 5.01
N VAL A 150 10.77 -13.33 4.08
CA VAL A 150 11.51 -12.06 4.09
C VAL A 150 11.06 -11.27 2.86
N TYR A 151 10.73 -10.02 3.06
CA TYR A 151 10.36 -9.10 1.99
C TYR A 151 11.58 -8.26 1.64
N GLY A 152 11.95 -8.21 0.38
CA GLY A 152 13.12 -7.47 -0.09
C GLY A 152 12.78 -6.63 -1.30
N TYR A 153 13.40 -5.47 -1.37
CA TYR A 153 13.41 -4.60 -2.54
C TYR A 153 14.85 -4.44 -3.02
N LEU A 154 15.07 -4.59 -4.31
CA LEU A 154 16.36 -4.39 -4.98
C LEU A 154 16.27 -3.21 -5.95
N GLY A 155 17.21 -2.29 -5.85
CA GLY A 155 17.39 -1.18 -6.78
C GLY A 155 18.79 -1.24 -7.43
N HIS A 156 18.91 -0.70 -8.64
CA HIS A 156 20.21 -0.53 -9.28
C HIS A 156 20.90 0.73 -8.77
N ASP A 157 22.08 0.58 -8.22
CA ASP A 157 22.97 1.69 -7.88
C ASP A 157 23.93 1.95 -9.04
N PRO A 158 23.75 3.04 -9.81
CA PRO A 158 24.57 3.33 -10.97
C PRO A 158 26.02 3.69 -10.62
N ASP A 159 26.28 4.12 -9.38
CA ASP A 159 27.64 4.52 -8.98
C ASP A 159 28.50 3.30 -8.68
N SER A 160 27.97 2.32 -7.95
CA SER A 160 28.66 1.06 -7.68
C SER A 160 28.42 -0.02 -8.75
N GLN A 161 27.50 0.20 -9.69
CA GLN A 161 27.02 -0.77 -10.70
C GLN A 161 26.49 -2.08 -10.07
N LYS A 162 25.98 -2.00 -8.83
CA LYS A 162 25.44 -3.14 -8.09
C LYS A 162 23.92 -3.05 -7.97
N LEU A 163 23.30 -4.17 -7.70
CA LEU A 163 21.97 -4.17 -7.11
C LEU A 163 22.12 -4.03 -5.60
N ILE A 164 21.39 -3.12 -5.01
CA ILE A 164 21.35 -2.91 -3.57
C ILE A 164 19.92 -3.07 -3.05
N GLY A 165 19.77 -3.60 -1.84
CA GLY A 165 18.45 -3.87 -1.29
C GLY A 165 18.40 -3.93 0.22
N ILE A 166 17.19 -3.71 0.71
CA ILE A 166 16.82 -3.93 2.11
C ILE A 166 15.88 -5.11 2.14
N TYR A 167 16.22 -6.07 2.97
CA TYR A 167 15.37 -7.23 3.22
C TYR A 167 14.85 -7.18 4.66
N GLU A 168 13.54 -7.27 4.82
CA GLU A 168 12.85 -7.11 6.10
C GLU A 168 12.08 -8.38 6.47
N THR A 169 12.13 -8.76 7.73
CA THR A 169 11.29 -9.80 8.32
C THR A 169 10.64 -9.31 9.59
N ALA A 170 9.41 -9.80 9.86
CA ALA A 170 8.70 -9.54 11.11
C ALA A 170 9.11 -10.51 12.24
N ASP A 171 10.21 -11.25 12.09
CA ASP A 171 10.65 -12.18 13.13
C ASP A 171 11.20 -11.43 14.35
N THR A 172 10.66 -11.74 15.51
CA THR A 172 10.90 -10.99 16.73
C THR A 172 12.12 -11.51 17.47
N LEU A 173 13.16 -10.68 17.58
CA LEU A 173 14.30 -10.86 18.48
C LEU A 173 14.04 -10.15 19.82
N LYS A 174 13.13 -10.66 20.64
CA LYS A 174 12.89 -10.06 21.96
C LYS A 174 14.11 -10.22 22.86
N GLY A 175 15.04 -9.26 22.77
CA GLY A 175 16.09 -9.04 23.77
C GLY A 175 17.18 -10.10 23.89
N GLY A 176 17.36 -10.97 22.92
CA GLY A 176 18.34 -12.05 22.93
C GLY A 176 19.33 -12.01 21.77
N THR A 177 20.25 -12.96 21.80
CA THR A 177 21.13 -13.29 20.67
C THR A 177 20.62 -14.58 20.05
N LYS A 178 20.40 -14.60 18.74
CA LYS A 178 19.90 -15.77 18.01
C LYS A 178 20.67 -15.99 16.73
N GLU A 179 20.78 -17.26 16.35
CA GLU A 179 21.35 -17.67 15.06
C GLU A 179 20.25 -17.71 13.99
N PHE A 180 20.58 -17.25 12.81
CA PHE A 180 19.69 -17.24 11.66
C PHE A 180 20.40 -17.72 10.42
N THR A 181 19.63 -18.38 9.55
CA THR A 181 20.00 -18.63 8.16
C THR A 181 19.08 -17.84 7.27
N PHE A 182 19.60 -16.90 6.47
CA PHE A 182 18.87 -16.27 5.37
C PHE A 182 19.15 -17.03 4.08
N GLU A 183 18.10 -17.33 3.33
CA GLU A 183 18.16 -17.97 2.01
C GLU A 183 17.34 -17.17 0.99
N ALA A 184 18.01 -16.78 -0.11
CA ALA A 184 17.36 -16.16 -1.26
C ALA A 184 17.51 -17.07 -2.48
N LYS A 185 16.46 -17.18 -3.31
CA LYS A 185 16.46 -17.99 -4.52
C LYS A 185 16.07 -17.18 -5.73
N ASN A 186 16.71 -17.51 -6.84
CA ASN A 186 16.43 -17.02 -8.18
C ASN A 186 16.33 -15.49 -8.26
N LEU A 187 17.24 -14.88 -8.98
CA LEU A 187 17.18 -13.46 -9.28
C LEU A 187 16.39 -13.25 -10.58
N ILE A 188 15.35 -12.43 -10.52
CA ILE A 188 14.54 -12.05 -11.67
C ILE A 188 14.81 -10.60 -12.02
N LEU A 189 15.10 -10.36 -13.29
CA LEU A 189 15.29 -9.04 -13.86
C LEU A 189 14.09 -8.71 -14.73
N TYR A 190 13.41 -7.64 -14.38
CA TYR A 190 12.18 -7.21 -15.05
C TYR A 190 12.45 -6.05 -16.00
N ARG A 191 11.65 -6.00 -17.06
CA ARG A 191 11.69 -4.93 -18.04
C ARG A 191 10.31 -4.29 -18.16
N ASP A 192 10.30 -2.98 -18.16
CA ASP A 192 9.10 -2.20 -18.49
C ASP A 192 8.78 -2.35 -19.98
N ARG A 193 7.54 -2.63 -20.29
CA ARG A 193 7.01 -2.78 -21.65
C ARG A 193 5.93 -1.78 -21.89
N ASP A 194 6.05 -1.02 -22.96
CA ASP A 194 5.10 -0.01 -23.37
C ASP A 194 4.64 -0.30 -24.81
N ILE A 195 3.36 -0.60 -24.98
CA ILE A 195 2.78 -1.07 -26.23
C ILE A 195 1.72 -0.08 -26.69
N PHE A 196 1.91 0.49 -27.86
CA PHE A 196 0.89 1.32 -28.49
C PHE A 196 -0.38 0.50 -28.79
N LEU A 197 -1.53 1.04 -28.35
CA LEU A 197 -2.84 0.46 -28.63
C LEU A 197 -3.53 1.26 -29.72
N LYS A 198 -3.94 0.58 -30.79
CA LYS A 198 -4.83 1.20 -31.78
C LYS A 198 -6.24 1.25 -31.17
N SER A 199 -6.68 2.44 -30.76
CA SER A 199 -7.92 2.68 -30.03
C SER A 199 -8.62 3.93 -30.50
N ASN A 200 -9.95 3.91 -30.48
CA ASN A 200 -10.80 5.09 -30.59
C ASN A 200 -11.21 5.65 -29.22
N GLN A 201 -10.78 5.01 -28.14
CA GLN A 201 -10.94 5.42 -26.75
C GLN A 201 -12.40 5.54 -26.29
N HIS A 202 -13.27 4.69 -26.82
CA HIS A 202 -14.70 4.71 -26.51
C HIS A 202 -15.11 3.58 -25.55
N THR A 203 -16.12 3.88 -24.75
CA THR A 203 -16.80 2.85 -23.93
C THR A 203 -17.28 1.69 -24.81
N GLY A 204 -17.02 0.46 -24.38
CA GLY A 204 -17.35 -0.78 -25.09
C GLY A 204 -16.31 -1.24 -26.12
N GLU A 205 -15.21 -0.50 -26.29
CA GLU A 205 -14.14 -0.87 -27.21
C GLU A 205 -13.31 -2.03 -26.66
N SER A 206 -12.91 -2.93 -27.57
CA SER A 206 -11.99 -4.04 -27.29
C SER A 206 -10.72 -3.89 -28.13
N MET A 207 -9.58 -3.99 -27.49
CA MET A 207 -8.26 -3.82 -28.09
C MET A 207 -7.43 -5.08 -27.92
N VAL A 208 -6.78 -5.53 -28.98
CA VAL A 208 -5.80 -6.64 -28.94
C VAL A 208 -4.44 -6.04 -28.59
N THR A 209 -3.77 -6.56 -27.58
CA THR A 209 -2.47 -6.06 -27.14
C THR A 209 -1.29 -6.65 -27.93
N GLY A 210 -1.47 -7.84 -28.52
CA GLY A 210 -0.37 -8.62 -29.10
C GLY A 210 0.49 -9.36 -28.08
N VAL A 211 0.16 -9.29 -26.80
CA VAL A 211 0.87 -9.95 -25.71
C VAL A 211 0.12 -11.21 -25.31
N SER A 212 0.77 -12.37 -25.37
CA SER A 212 0.12 -13.65 -25.05
C SER A 212 -0.39 -13.74 -23.61
N GLN A 213 0.30 -13.09 -22.68
CA GLN A 213 -0.10 -13.02 -21.26
C GLN A 213 -1.35 -12.15 -21.05
N PHE A 214 -1.51 -11.10 -21.86
CA PHE A 214 -2.61 -10.12 -21.80
C PHE A 214 -3.24 -9.96 -23.18
N PRO A 215 -4.00 -10.92 -23.69
CA PRO A 215 -4.42 -10.92 -25.08
C PRO A 215 -5.31 -9.74 -25.48
N ALA A 216 -6.15 -9.26 -24.59
CA ALA A 216 -7.05 -8.17 -24.89
C ALA A 216 -7.34 -7.25 -23.69
N ILE A 217 -7.77 -6.03 -24.00
CA ILE A 217 -8.27 -5.01 -23.06
C ILE A 217 -9.65 -4.58 -23.55
N HIS A 218 -10.61 -4.51 -22.62
CA HIS A 218 -11.98 -4.07 -22.88
C HIS A 218 -12.28 -2.82 -22.08
N ILE A 219 -12.58 -1.70 -22.75
CA ILE A 219 -12.96 -0.45 -22.07
C ILE A 219 -14.42 -0.56 -21.63
N GLU A 220 -14.67 -0.60 -20.33
CA GLU A 220 -16.01 -0.63 -19.77
C GLU A 220 -16.65 0.74 -19.68
N SER A 221 -15.86 1.76 -19.34
CA SER A 221 -16.35 3.14 -19.31
C SER A 221 -15.22 4.17 -19.39
N VAL A 222 -15.50 5.28 -20.08
CA VAL A 222 -14.68 6.50 -20.08
C VAL A 222 -15.57 7.66 -19.66
N ARG A 223 -15.11 8.47 -18.71
CA ARG A 223 -15.86 9.60 -18.15
C ARG A 223 -14.96 10.79 -17.95
N HIS A 224 -15.45 11.96 -18.27
CA HIS A 224 -14.71 13.20 -18.18
C HIS A 224 -15.35 14.17 -17.19
N ALA A 225 -14.53 14.83 -16.38
CA ALA A 225 -14.92 15.90 -15.48
C ALA A 225 -13.83 16.94 -15.38
N ASP A 226 -14.10 18.14 -15.84
CA ASP A 226 -13.12 19.23 -15.94
C ASP A 226 -11.84 18.76 -16.67
N ASN A 227 -10.73 18.67 -15.93
CA ASN A 227 -9.44 18.22 -16.40
C ASN A 227 -9.09 16.80 -15.95
N GLN A 228 -10.08 16.00 -15.58
CA GLN A 228 -9.88 14.59 -15.22
C GLN A 228 -10.64 13.67 -16.16
N THR A 229 -10.00 12.57 -16.52
CA THR A 229 -10.60 11.44 -17.24
C THR A 229 -10.47 10.18 -16.39
N VAL A 230 -11.61 9.56 -16.09
CA VAL A 230 -11.69 8.29 -15.38
C VAL A 230 -11.96 7.21 -16.40
N ILE A 231 -11.08 6.24 -16.50
CA ILE A 231 -11.26 5.06 -17.33
C ILE A 231 -11.38 3.80 -16.48
N ARG A 232 -12.35 2.97 -16.82
CA ARG A 232 -12.52 1.64 -16.25
C ARG A 232 -12.43 0.64 -17.37
N TYR A 233 -11.57 -0.35 -17.21
CA TYR A 233 -11.30 -1.34 -18.23
C TYR A 233 -10.95 -2.70 -17.63
N LYS A 234 -11.22 -3.74 -18.41
CA LYS A 234 -10.89 -5.11 -18.06
C LYS A 234 -9.70 -5.58 -18.89
N VAL A 235 -8.68 -6.13 -18.21
CA VAL A 235 -7.54 -6.79 -18.86
C VAL A 235 -7.79 -8.29 -18.83
N GLU A 236 -7.82 -8.92 -20.01
CA GLU A 236 -7.82 -10.38 -20.10
C GLU A 236 -6.47 -10.93 -19.68
N VAL A 237 -6.47 -11.98 -18.88
CA VAL A 237 -5.25 -12.60 -18.36
C VAL A 237 -5.22 -14.06 -18.70
N ALA A 238 -4.18 -14.48 -19.42
CA ALA A 238 -3.97 -15.87 -19.83
C ALA A 238 -3.28 -16.73 -18.75
N ALA A 239 -2.44 -16.11 -17.89
CA ALA A 239 -1.66 -16.77 -16.84
C ALA A 239 -2.19 -16.44 -15.43
N SER A 240 -1.90 -17.31 -14.46
CA SER A 240 -2.40 -17.18 -13.07
C SER A 240 -1.51 -16.35 -12.14
N ASP A 241 -0.29 -16.02 -12.55
CA ASP A 241 0.67 -15.27 -11.71
C ASP A 241 0.75 -13.82 -12.17
N LEU A 242 0.11 -12.93 -11.41
CA LEU A 242 -0.08 -11.51 -11.74
C LEU A 242 0.58 -10.56 -10.74
N GLU A 243 1.09 -11.04 -9.62
CA GLU A 243 1.54 -10.17 -8.52
C GLU A 243 2.69 -9.24 -8.92
N SER A 244 3.52 -9.62 -9.89
CA SER A 244 4.70 -8.86 -10.32
C SER A 244 4.52 -8.05 -11.61
N VAL A 245 3.38 -8.14 -12.29
CA VAL A 245 3.28 -7.70 -13.70
C VAL A 245 2.68 -6.31 -13.89
N LYS A 246 1.96 -5.77 -12.92
CA LYS A 246 1.41 -4.39 -12.84
C LYS A 246 0.82 -3.86 -14.17
N PRO A 247 -0.10 -4.57 -14.84
CA PRO A 247 -0.65 -4.11 -16.12
C PRO A 247 -1.49 -2.85 -15.93
N HIS A 248 -1.25 -1.82 -16.73
CA HIS A 248 -2.00 -0.57 -16.68
C HIS A 248 -1.95 0.18 -18.01
N LEU A 249 -2.80 1.19 -18.15
CA LEU A 249 -2.77 2.10 -19.29
C LEU A 249 -1.92 3.33 -18.99
N ARG A 250 -1.22 3.82 -20.02
CA ARG A 250 -0.58 5.14 -20.08
C ARG A 250 -1.20 5.96 -21.20
N VAL A 251 -1.22 7.26 -21.02
CA VAL A 251 -1.77 8.19 -22.00
C VAL A 251 -0.65 9.07 -22.54
N HIS A 252 -0.47 9.08 -23.85
CA HIS A 252 0.53 9.91 -24.51
C HIS A 252 -0.15 11.06 -25.24
N THR A 253 0.14 12.31 -24.86
CA THR A 253 -0.33 13.53 -25.50
C THR A 253 0.85 14.25 -26.14
N GLY A 254 1.05 14.03 -27.43
CA GLY A 254 2.27 14.53 -28.11
C GLY A 254 3.53 13.91 -27.53
N SER A 255 4.40 14.73 -26.92
CA SER A 255 5.64 14.29 -26.26
C SER A 255 5.48 14.01 -24.75
N GLN A 256 4.31 14.30 -24.19
CA GLN A 256 4.06 14.13 -22.74
C GLN A 256 3.42 12.77 -22.48
N VAL A 257 3.95 12.06 -21.48
CA VAL A 257 3.35 10.85 -20.92
C VAL A 257 2.58 11.24 -19.67
N VAL A 258 1.28 10.90 -19.64
CA VAL A 258 0.44 11.05 -18.46
C VAL A 258 0.21 9.65 -17.91
N ASP A 259 0.76 9.41 -16.73
CA ASP A 259 0.59 8.16 -16.00
C ASP A 259 -0.41 8.33 -14.87
N ALA A 260 -1.08 7.26 -14.47
CA ALA A 260 -2.05 7.27 -13.38
C ALA A 260 -1.94 5.94 -12.61
N ILE A 261 -2.07 6.03 -11.29
CA ILE A 261 -1.99 4.83 -10.43
C ILE A 261 -3.19 3.93 -10.72
N PRO A 262 -2.96 2.68 -11.17
CA PRO A 262 -4.03 1.72 -11.40
C PRO A 262 -4.59 1.23 -10.07
N THR A 263 -5.91 1.14 -9.98
CA THR A 263 -6.61 0.47 -8.89
C THR A 263 -7.29 -0.78 -9.42
N ILE A 264 -6.89 -1.93 -8.90
CA ILE A 264 -7.54 -3.20 -9.23
C ILE A 264 -8.83 -3.29 -8.41
N LEU A 265 -9.95 -3.38 -9.10
CA LEU A 265 -11.27 -3.53 -8.52
C LEU A 265 -11.63 -5.02 -8.40
N PRO A 266 -12.39 -5.43 -7.39
CA PRO A 266 -12.94 -6.77 -7.32
C PRO A 266 -13.76 -7.10 -8.57
N ASN A 267 -13.54 -8.29 -9.09
CA ASN A 267 -14.21 -8.79 -10.27
C ASN A 267 -14.54 -10.27 -10.07
N GLU A 268 -15.81 -10.65 -10.32
CA GLU A 268 -16.25 -12.03 -10.27
C GLU A 268 -15.85 -12.82 -11.53
N GLU A 269 -15.57 -12.11 -12.61
CA GLU A 269 -15.17 -12.71 -13.89
C GLU A 269 -13.65 -12.90 -13.98
N LYS A 270 -13.22 -13.75 -14.89
CA LYS A 270 -11.80 -13.97 -15.17
C LYS A 270 -11.17 -12.71 -15.77
N GLY A 271 -10.04 -12.29 -15.25
CA GLY A 271 -9.29 -11.10 -15.68
C GLY A 271 -9.16 -10.05 -14.56
N LEU A 272 -8.55 -8.91 -14.87
CA LEU A 272 -8.38 -7.78 -13.95
C LEU A 272 -9.31 -6.66 -14.38
N LEU A 273 -10.16 -6.21 -13.46
CA LEU A 273 -10.90 -4.96 -13.62
C LEU A 273 -10.08 -3.84 -13.00
N ILE A 274 -9.73 -2.84 -13.81
CA ILE A 274 -8.84 -1.75 -13.40
C ILE A 274 -9.55 -0.41 -13.60
N GLU A 275 -9.41 0.49 -12.61
CA GLU A 275 -9.78 1.89 -12.72
C GLU A 275 -8.53 2.77 -12.63
N GLN A 276 -8.42 3.76 -13.53
CA GLN A 276 -7.39 4.79 -13.49
C GLN A 276 -8.02 6.17 -13.64
N VAL A 277 -7.46 7.16 -12.92
CA VAL A 277 -7.87 8.56 -12.98
C VAL A 277 -6.70 9.38 -13.52
N PHE A 278 -6.83 9.83 -14.75
CA PHE A 278 -5.82 10.66 -15.44
C PHE A 278 -6.15 12.13 -15.26
N ASP A 279 -5.16 12.95 -14.96
CA ASP A 279 -5.30 14.41 -14.93
C ASP A 279 -5.18 14.95 -16.37
N ILE A 280 -6.20 14.69 -17.19
CA ILE A 280 -6.31 15.07 -18.60
C ILE A 280 -7.74 15.47 -18.93
N SER A 281 -7.89 16.56 -19.68
CA SER A 281 -9.20 17.04 -20.15
C SER A 281 -9.80 16.13 -21.23
N GLU A 282 -11.12 16.24 -21.46
CA GLU A 282 -11.80 15.54 -22.54
C GLU A 282 -11.21 15.86 -23.92
N ALA A 283 -10.86 17.14 -24.15
CA ALA A 283 -10.28 17.58 -25.41
C ALA A 283 -8.89 17.00 -25.66
N ASP A 284 -8.05 16.92 -24.62
CA ASP A 284 -6.73 16.32 -24.72
C ASP A 284 -6.81 14.79 -24.82
N TRP A 285 -7.75 14.17 -24.11
CA TRP A 285 -8.04 12.74 -24.21
C TRP A 285 -8.40 12.32 -25.62
N ALA A 286 -9.27 13.08 -26.31
CA ALA A 286 -9.70 12.78 -27.67
C ALA A 286 -8.54 12.78 -28.69
N ASN A 287 -7.43 13.45 -28.40
CA ASN A 287 -6.23 13.53 -29.22
C ASN A 287 -5.05 12.69 -28.68
N ALA A 288 -5.25 11.95 -27.61
CA ALA A 288 -4.22 11.17 -26.99
C ALA A 288 -4.08 9.78 -27.64
N ASN A 289 -2.94 9.16 -27.40
CA ASN A 289 -2.70 7.77 -27.73
C ASN A 289 -2.70 6.92 -26.46
N LEU A 290 -3.40 5.80 -26.48
CA LEU A 290 -3.34 4.83 -25.40
C LEU A 290 -2.17 3.89 -25.60
N HIS A 291 -1.46 3.63 -24.52
CA HIS A 291 -0.42 2.63 -24.43
C HIS A 291 -0.74 1.66 -23.31
N PHE A 292 -0.42 0.40 -23.53
CA PHE A 292 -0.50 -0.63 -22.51
C PHE A 292 0.88 -0.87 -21.94
N ASN A 293 1.01 -0.63 -20.65
CA ASN A 293 2.24 -0.83 -19.90
C ASN A 293 2.12 -2.04 -18.99
N TYR A 294 3.20 -2.82 -18.92
CA TYR A 294 3.33 -3.92 -17.98
C TYR A 294 4.80 -4.25 -17.72
N VAL A 295 5.07 -4.94 -16.63
CA VAL A 295 6.41 -5.39 -16.26
C VAL A 295 6.59 -6.84 -16.69
N GLU A 296 7.59 -7.10 -17.56
CA GLU A 296 7.93 -8.43 -18.08
C GLU A 296 9.08 -9.04 -17.28
N ALA A 297 8.95 -10.27 -16.80
CA ALA A 297 10.07 -11.04 -16.27
C ALA A 297 11.01 -11.43 -17.43
N ALA A 298 11.93 -10.53 -17.79
CA ALA A 298 12.75 -10.64 -18.98
C ALA A 298 13.91 -11.64 -18.84
N LYS A 299 14.43 -11.82 -17.62
CA LYS A 299 15.52 -12.77 -17.35
C LYS A 299 15.39 -13.34 -15.95
N ARG A 300 15.60 -14.65 -15.84
CA ARG A 300 15.65 -15.37 -14.57
C ARG A 300 17.00 -16.06 -14.43
N LEU A 301 17.71 -15.77 -13.34
CA LEU A 301 18.96 -16.41 -12.96
C LEU A 301 18.66 -17.40 -11.83
N THR A 302 18.65 -18.68 -12.19
CA THR A 302 18.40 -19.74 -11.23
C THR A 302 19.60 -19.90 -10.32
N GLY A 303 19.42 -19.70 -9.01
CA GLY A 303 20.49 -19.78 -8.03
C GLY A 303 19.95 -19.78 -6.60
N THR A 304 20.83 -20.09 -5.66
CA THR A 304 20.55 -20.01 -4.22
C THR A 304 21.72 -19.33 -3.52
N TRP A 305 21.39 -18.29 -2.76
CA TRP A 305 22.34 -17.57 -1.90
C TRP A 305 21.96 -17.80 -0.45
N LYS A 306 22.94 -18.13 0.37
CA LYS A 306 22.69 -18.51 1.77
C LYS A 306 23.72 -17.84 2.68
N PHE A 307 23.25 -17.33 3.83
CA PHE A 307 24.05 -16.71 4.87
C PHE A 307 23.63 -17.26 6.24
N ASP A 308 24.62 -17.70 7.02
CA ASP A 308 24.43 -18.00 8.43
C ASP A 308 25.02 -16.84 9.25
N PHE A 309 24.23 -16.25 10.14
CA PHE A 309 24.63 -15.11 10.93
C PHE A 309 23.95 -15.08 12.30
N VAL A 310 24.50 -14.27 13.20
CA VAL A 310 23.98 -14.12 14.57
C VAL A 310 23.39 -12.71 14.72
N ALA A 311 22.14 -12.56 15.09
CA ALA A 311 21.57 -11.27 15.40
C ALA A 311 21.44 -11.06 16.92
N ASN A 312 21.79 -9.86 17.39
CA ASN A 312 21.75 -9.49 18.80
C ASN A 312 20.75 -8.34 19.01
N GLY A 313 19.60 -8.66 19.59
CA GLY A 313 18.55 -7.69 19.89
C GLY A 313 18.77 -6.86 21.18
N LYS A 314 19.81 -7.18 21.99
CA LYS A 314 20.02 -6.49 23.27
C LYS A 314 20.32 -5.01 23.09
N LYS A 315 21.28 -4.67 22.24
CA LYS A 315 21.65 -3.27 21.97
C LYS A 315 20.49 -2.49 21.35
N ALA A 316 19.73 -3.12 20.49
CA ALA A 316 18.56 -2.52 19.90
C ALA A 316 17.47 -2.20 20.93
N SER A 317 17.23 -3.11 21.87
CA SER A 317 16.28 -2.89 22.98
C SER A 317 16.73 -1.75 23.90
N GLU A 318 18.03 -1.65 24.19
CA GLU A 318 18.63 -0.58 24.99
C GLU A 318 18.59 0.78 24.27
N ALA A 319 18.50 0.77 22.94
CA ALA A 319 18.46 1.95 22.09
C ALA A 319 17.05 2.52 21.85
N ILE A 320 15.99 1.86 22.34
CA ILE A 320 14.63 2.36 22.18
C ILE A 320 14.44 3.62 23.04
N TYR A 321 14.05 4.72 22.39
CA TYR A 321 13.68 5.96 23.06
C TYR A 321 12.16 6.13 23.07
N THR A 322 11.61 6.52 24.20
CA THR A 322 10.18 6.80 24.34
C THR A 322 9.96 8.13 25.05
N LYS A 323 8.97 8.91 24.56
CA LYS A 323 8.57 10.18 25.16
C LYS A 323 7.05 10.28 25.15
N LYS A 324 6.46 10.53 26.33
CA LYS A 324 5.03 10.86 26.41
C LYS A 324 4.79 12.19 25.73
N LEU A 325 3.79 12.26 24.86
CA LEU A 325 3.41 13.50 24.19
C LEU A 325 2.18 14.12 24.86
N TYR A 326 2.05 15.42 24.69
CA TYR A 326 0.89 16.17 25.17
C TYR A 326 0.27 16.90 23.99
N THR A 327 -0.99 16.61 23.73
CA THR A 327 -1.75 17.27 22.67
C THR A 327 -2.30 18.59 23.18
N ASN A 328 -2.05 19.69 22.46
CA ASN A 328 -2.75 20.91 22.76
C ASN A 328 -4.19 20.87 22.19
N PRO A 329 -5.15 21.61 22.81
CA PRO A 329 -6.54 21.58 22.37
C PRO A 329 -6.76 22.06 20.93
N GLU A 330 -5.94 22.97 20.43
CA GLU A 330 -6.03 23.46 19.06
C GLU A 330 -5.67 22.36 18.05
N PHE A 331 -4.60 21.58 18.32
CA PHE A 331 -4.21 20.45 17.49
C PHE A 331 -5.36 19.42 17.42
N GLN A 332 -5.89 19.02 18.58
CA GLN A 332 -6.99 18.07 18.66
C GLN A 332 -8.25 18.59 17.93
N ALA A 333 -8.62 19.84 18.12
CA ALA A 333 -9.79 20.45 17.45
C ALA A 333 -9.65 20.47 15.91
N LYS A 334 -8.44 20.66 15.40
CA LYS A 334 -8.17 20.67 13.96
C LYS A 334 -8.11 19.25 13.37
N THR A 335 -7.45 18.34 14.06
CA THR A 335 -7.11 17.01 13.51
C THR A 335 -8.10 15.92 13.90
N GLY A 336 -8.81 16.08 15.02
CA GLY A 336 -9.59 14.99 15.63
C GLY A 336 -8.70 13.90 16.27
N VAL A 337 -7.41 14.18 16.47
CA VAL A 337 -6.41 13.22 16.93
C VAL A 337 -5.75 13.73 18.22
N THR A 338 -5.51 12.84 19.17
CA THR A 338 -4.64 13.08 20.32
C THR A 338 -3.32 12.32 20.15
N LEU A 339 -2.20 13.00 20.47
CA LEU A 339 -0.88 12.38 20.46
C LEU A 339 -0.65 11.71 21.81
N ASP A 340 -0.30 10.44 21.82
CA ASP A 340 -0.04 9.68 23.06
C ASP A 340 1.45 9.57 23.35
N GLN A 341 2.21 8.98 22.46
CA GLN A 341 3.62 8.65 22.71
C GLN A 341 4.44 8.71 21.43
N LEU A 342 5.65 9.22 21.53
CA LEU A 342 6.72 9.06 20.54
C LEU A 342 7.55 7.84 20.93
N VAL A 343 7.75 6.92 19.98
CA VAL A 343 8.60 5.75 20.11
C VAL A 343 9.62 5.78 18.97
N ILE A 344 10.90 5.77 19.30
CA ILE A 344 11.99 5.71 18.31
C ILE A 344 12.76 4.43 18.52
N THR A 345 12.81 3.62 17.50
CA THR A 345 13.60 2.40 17.43
C THR A 345 14.73 2.55 16.41
N PRO A 346 15.69 1.67 16.35
CA PRO A 346 16.73 1.69 15.31
C PRO A 346 16.19 1.60 13.88
N LEU A 347 14.96 1.09 13.69
CA LEU A 347 14.37 0.86 12.38
C LEU A 347 13.24 1.82 11.99
N ASN A 348 12.60 2.45 12.98
CA ASN A 348 11.46 3.33 12.71
C ASN A 348 11.23 4.36 13.83
N LEU A 349 10.45 5.38 13.49
CA LEU A 349 9.92 6.35 14.41
C LEU A 349 8.39 6.28 14.32
N GLN A 350 7.73 6.16 15.46
CA GLN A 350 6.29 6.02 15.57
C GLN A 350 5.73 7.10 16.52
N ILE A 351 4.65 7.75 16.11
CA ILE A 351 3.84 8.58 17.01
C ILE A 351 2.53 7.84 17.20
N LEU A 352 2.32 7.28 18.40
CA LEU A 352 1.06 6.66 18.77
C LEU A 352 0.00 7.73 18.92
N ILE A 353 -1.18 7.48 18.36
CA ILE A 353 -2.28 8.44 18.35
C ILE A 353 -3.58 7.73 18.74
N ASP A 354 -4.49 8.51 19.37
CA ASP A 354 -5.88 8.12 19.56
C ASP A 354 -6.76 9.00 18.69
N GLU A 355 -7.65 8.40 17.89
CA GLU A 355 -8.62 9.10 17.07
C GLU A 355 -9.92 9.29 17.86
N GLU A 356 -10.30 10.54 18.06
CA GLU A 356 -11.56 10.94 18.70
C GLU A 356 -12.53 11.51 17.67
N GLY A 357 -12.72 10.82 16.55
CA GLY A 357 -13.60 11.30 15.50
C GLY A 357 -14.74 10.33 15.20
N SER A 358 -15.92 10.86 14.91
CA SER A 358 -16.99 10.09 14.29
C SER A 358 -17.12 10.47 12.81
N TYR A 359 -17.50 9.52 11.97
CA TYR A 359 -17.75 9.80 10.54
C TYR A 359 -18.82 10.90 10.33
N THR A 360 -19.67 11.15 11.30
CA THR A 360 -20.69 12.22 11.25
C THR A 360 -20.11 13.61 11.47
N GLU A 361 -19.04 13.71 12.25
CA GLU A 361 -18.32 14.97 12.51
C GLU A 361 -17.24 15.22 11.45
N GLY A 362 -16.75 14.17 10.84
CA GLY A 362 -15.71 14.15 9.82
C GLY A 362 -14.39 13.58 10.36
N ILE A 363 -13.86 12.62 9.61
CA ILE A 363 -12.52 12.07 9.85
C ILE A 363 -11.54 12.83 8.96
N VAL A 364 -10.44 13.30 9.54
CA VAL A 364 -9.40 14.03 8.83
C VAL A 364 -8.27 13.07 8.46
N GLN A 365 -7.94 13.02 7.17
CA GLN A 365 -6.81 12.27 6.64
C GLN A 365 -5.82 13.25 6.01
N TYR A 366 -4.53 12.96 6.09
CA TYR A 366 -3.48 13.79 5.52
C TYR A 366 -2.77 13.09 4.37
N LYS A 367 -2.66 13.76 3.22
CA LYS A 367 -1.85 13.24 2.10
C LYS A 367 -0.36 13.41 2.34
N SER A 368 0.01 14.44 3.08
CA SER A 368 1.41 14.74 3.42
C SER A 368 1.58 14.69 4.93
N ILE A 369 2.28 13.67 5.39
CA ILE A 369 2.68 13.48 6.78
C ILE A 369 4.20 13.57 6.80
N GLN A 370 4.75 14.55 7.48
CA GLN A 370 6.18 14.81 7.52
C GLN A 370 6.66 15.01 8.96
N MET A 371 7.88 14.58 9.21
CA MET A 371 8.62 14.89 10.44
C MET A 371 9.88 15.65 10.07
N ILE A 372 10.10 16.78 10.71
CA ILE A 372 11.41 17.47 10.68
C ILE A 372 12.15 17.05 11.93
N ILE A 373 13.33 16.50 11.75
CA ILE A 373 14.23 16.09 12.82
C ILE A 373 15.54 16.83 12.61
N ASP A 374 15.88 17.72 13.55
CA ASP A 374 16.95 18.70 13.39
C ASP A 374 16.66 19.58 12.15
N ASP A 375 17.37 19.42 11.05
CA ASP A 375 17.14 20.11 9.77
C ASP A 375 16.64 19.19 8.63
N LYS A 376 16.41 17.90 8.94
CA LYS A 376 16.05 16.88 7.94
C LYS A 376 14.57 16.57 7.96
N THR A 377 13.97 16.56 6.76
CA THR A 377 12.57 16.17 6.59
C THR A 377 12.47 14.72 6.17
N ILE A 378 11.66 13.94 6.89
CA ILE A 378 11.27 12.58 6.53
C ILE A 378 9.77 12.50 6.29
N THR A 379 9.37 11.69 5.32
CA THR A 379 7.95 11.45 5.02
C THR A 379 7.47 10.23 5.79
N GLY A 380 6.26 10.33 6.32
CA GLY A 380 5.59 9.26 7.03
C GLY A 380 4.25 8.89 6.41
N VAL A 381 3.64 7.87 6.99
CA VAL A 381 2.30 7.39 6.66
C VAL A 381 1.48 7.18 7.93
N GLN A 382 0.16 7.32 7.80
CA GLN A 382 -0.74 6.86 8.86
C GLN A 382 -0.90 5.34 8.73
N ALA A 383 -0.76 4.63 9.83
CA ALA A 383 -0.79 3.19 9.88
C ALA A 383 -1.52 2.71 11.14
N THR A 384 -1.91 1.44 11.14
CA THR A 384 -2.50 0.79 12.30
C THR A 384 -1.52 -0.25 12.82
N LYS A 385 -1.13 -0.14 14.09
CA LYS A 385 -0.37 -1.17 14.79
C LYS A 385 -1.37 -2.17 15.35
N GLY A 386 -1.50 -3.30 14.70
CA GLY A 386 -2.41 -4.33 15.16
C GLY A 386 -2.07 -5.69 14.61
N GLY A 387 -1.91 -6.64 15.55
CA GLY A 387 -2.18 -8.03 15.30
C GLY A 387 -3.66 -8.26 15.67
N ARG A 388 -4.17 -9.46 15.46
CA ARG A 388 -5.54 -9.95 15.67
C ARG A 388 -6.20 -9.70 17.06
N SER A 389 -5.75 -8.76 17.85
CA SER A 389 -6.32 -8.39 19.15
C SER A 389 -7.11 -7.07 19.03
N GLU A 390 -8.13 -6.91 19.86
CA GLU A 390 -9.18 -5.89 19.83
C GLU A 390 -8.72 -4.43 20.00
N ASN A 391 -7.41 -4.17 20.15
CA ASN A 391 -6.86 -2.81 20.29
C ASN A 391 -5.97 -2.48 19.08
N ASN A 392 -6.59 -2.05 17.99
CA ASN A 392 -5.88 -1.46 16.86
C ASN A 392 -5.38 -0.06 17.25
N GLN A 393 -4.10 0.06 17.58
CA GLN A 393 -3.46 1.35 17.88
C GLN A 393 -3.16 2.06 16.57
N GLN A 394 -3.71 3.25 16.38
CA GLN A 394 -3.37 4.12 15.26
C GLN A 394 -2.03 4.81 15.52
N LEU A 395 -1.27 5.07 14.46
CA LEU A 395 0.02 5.74 14.56
C LEU A 395 0.40 6.48 13.26
N PHE A 396 1.25 7.48 13.40
CA PHE A 396 2.07 7.98 12.29
C PHE A 396 3.40 7.24 12.32
N HIS A 397 3.72 6.61 11.19
CA HIS A 397 4.93 5.81 11.00
C HIS A 397 5.88 6.50 10.04
N PHE A 398 7.15 6.55 10.44
CA PHE A 398 8.24 7.10 9.64
C PHE A 398 9.38 6.10 9.60
N GLU A 399 10.08 6.00 8.47
CA GLU A 399 11.35 5.28 8.40
C GLU A 399 12.37 5.93 9.35
N SER A 400 13.24 5.13 9.95
CA SER A 400 14.24 5.65 10.86
C SER A 400 15.18 6.62 10.12
N PRO A 401 15.36 7.83 10.64
CA PRO A 401 16.38 8.75 10.14
C PRO A 401 17.77 8.28 10.56
N GLU A 402 18.79 9.13 10.39
CA GLU A 402 20.07 8.91 11.04
C GLU A 402 19.90 8.71 12.55
N TRP A 403 20.71 7.85 13.14
CA TRP A 403 20.65 7.58 14.56
C TRP A 403 21.34 8.69 15.37
N TYR A 404 20.68 9.18 16.43
CA TYR A 404 21.21 10.13 17.41
C TYR A 404 21.45 9.42 18.74
N GLN A 405 22.60 9.69 19.37
CA GLN A 405 22.93 9.07 20.67
C GLN A 405 22.01 9.58 21.80
N ASN A 406 21.56 10.81 21.71
CA ASN A 406 20.65 11.43 22.68
C ASN A 406 19.45 12.06 21.97
N TRP A 407 18.34 11.37 21.95
CA TRP A 407 17.11 11.83 21.31
C TRP A 407 16.37 12.92 22.10
N SER A 408 16.67 13.10 23.41
CA SER A 408 15.99 14.11 24.24
C SER A 408 16.29 15.55 23.81
N ASP A 409 17.44 15.76 23.19
CA ASP A 409 17.93 17.09 22.82
C ASP A 409 17.70 17.39 21.32
N VAL A 410 17.18 16.43 20.58
CA VAL A 410 16.93 16.59 19.15
C VAL A 410 15.58 17.30 18.91
N PRO A 411 15.58 18.47 18.26
CA PRO A 411 14.32 19.15 17.95
C PRO A 411 13.54 18.36 16.90
N MET A 412 12.24 18.14 17.18
CA MET A 412 11.35 17.41 16.29
C MET A 412 10.07 18.18 16.06
N LYS A 413 9.62 18.23 14.81
CA LYS A 413 8.39 18.90 14.41
C LYS A 413 7.56 17.99 13.51
N LEU A 414 6.33 17.72 13.91
CA LEU A 414 5.35 17.01 13.08
C LEU A 414 4.62 18.02 12.19
N ILE A 415 4.49 17.69 10.91
CA ILE A 415 3.80 18.49 9.90
C ILE A 415 2.76 17.61 9.21
N LEU A 416 1.48 18.02 9.29
CA LEU A 416 0.36 17.37 8.64
C LEU A 416 -0.26 18.34 7.64
N LYS A 417 -0.19 18.03 6.35
CA LYS A 417 -0.67 18.89 5.24
C LYS A 417 -1.59 18.14 4.28
N ASP A 418 -2.23 18.92 3.43
CA ASP A 418 -3.19 18.43 2.44
C ASP A 418 -4.32 17.63 3.09
N ALA A 419 -4.90 18.23 4.13
CA ALA A 419 -5.99 17.65 4.90
C ALA A 419 -7.22 17.37 4.01
N ILE A 420 -7.72 16.14 4.10
CA ILE A 420 -8.96 15.70 3.47
C ILE A 420 -9.92 15.29 4.58
N VAL A 421 -11.07 15.94 4.62
CA VAL A 421 -12.17 15.58 5.51
C VAL A 421 -13.07 14.59 4.80
N GLN A 422 -13.28 13.42 5.40
CA GLN A 422 -14.28 12.45 4.99
C GLN A 422 -15.45 12.49 5.96
N LYS A 423 -16.63 12.75 5.45
CA LYS A 423 -17.83 12.94 6.27
C LYS A 423 -18.99 12.11 5.75
N ARG A 424 -19.82 11.63 6.66
CA ARG A 424 -21.07 10.94 6.33
C ARG A 424 -22.25 11.85 6.68
N ASP A 425 -23.06 12.19 5.71
CA ASP A 425 -24.37 12.81 5.96
C ASP A 425 -25.41 11.70 6.10
N THR A 426 -25.95 11.54 7.29
CA THR A 426 -26.94 10.48 7.56
C THR A 426 -28.33 11.03 7.85
N THR A 427 -28.50 12.33 8.03
CA THR A 427 -29.73 12.81 8.67
C THR A 427 -30.41 14.01 8.02
N LYS A 428 -29.73 14.87 7.26
CA LYS A 428 -30.23 16.21 6.97
C LYS A 428 -30.47 16.56 5.50
N ASN A 429 -29.65 16.05 4.60
CA ASN A 429 -29.63 16.56 3.23
C ASN A 429 -30.24 15.55 2.25
N TRP A 430 -31.54 15.31 2.39
CA TRP A 430 -32.29 14.47 1.48
C TRP A 430 -32.94 15.30 0.38
N ILE A 431 -32.81 14.88 -0.88
CA ILE A 431 -33.38 15.50 -2.06
C ILE A 431 -34.41 14.55 -2.66
N HIS A 432 -35.62 15.02 -2.88
CA HIS A 432 -36.60 14.26 -3.62
C HIS A 432 -36.18 14.12 -5.09
N LEU A 433 -36.19 12.89 -5.60
CA LEU A 433 -35.99 12.58 -7.01
C LEU A 433 -37.34 12.40 -7.70
N ASN A 434 -37.51 13.01 -8.88
CA ASN A 434 -38.61 12.68 -9.75
C ASN A 434 -38.50 11.23 -10.23
N GLU A 435 -39.58 10.61 -10.65
CA GLU A 435 -39.58 9.25 -11.21
C GLU A 435 -38.46 9.06 -12.21
N PRO A 436 -37.53 8.08 -11.97
CA PRO A 436 -36.38 7.87 -12.82
C PRO A 436 -36.77 7.39 -14.22
N LYS A 437 -36.26 8.10 -15.24
CA LYS A 437 -36.47 7.82 -16.66
C LYS A 437 -35.21 7.22 -17.29
N LYS A 438 -35.30 6.68 -18.51
CA LYS A 438 -34.14 6.26 -19.31
C LYS A 438 -33.20 7.44 -19.67
N GLN A 439 -33.78 8.65 -19.81
CA GLN A 439 -33.02 9.87 -20.05
C GLN A 439 -32.47 10.41 -18.73
N LYS A 440 -31.23 10.92 -18.75
CA LYS A 440 -30.62 11.55 -17.58
C LYS A 440 -31.45 12.73 -17.07
N GLN A 441 -31.72 12.71 -15.78
CA GLN A 441 -32.37 13.79 -15.03
C GLN A 441 -31.31 14.38 -14.09
N TYR A 442 -31.45 15.64 -13.72
CA TYR A 442 -30.45 16.35 -12.95
C TYR A 442 -31.04 16.98 -11.70
N THR A 443 -30.26 16.97 -10.64
CA THR A 443 -30.56 17.68 -9.40
C THR A 443 -29.26 18.18 -8.78
N LYS A 444 -29.34 19.05 -7.77
CA LYS A 444 -28.16 19.55 -7.07
C LYS A 444 -28.44 19.75 -5.58
N LEU A 445 -27.38 19.70 -4.79
CA LEU A 445 -27.39 19.92 -3.37
C LEU A 445 -26.19 20.74 -2.95
N THR A 446 -26.37 21.58 -1.94
CA THR A 446 -25.23 22.25 -1.27
C THR A 446 -25.11 21.67 0.14
N VAL A 447 -23.94 21.10 0.45
CA VAL A 447 -23.58 20.55 1.77
C VAL A 447 -22.18 20.97 2.14
N ASP A 448 -21.97 21.48 3.35
CA ASP A 448 -20.67 21.99 3.84
C ASP A 448 -19.98 22.96 2.85
N GLY A 449 -20.77 23.81 2.16
CA GLY A 449 -20.26 24.73 1.15
C GLY A 449 -19.90 24.11 -0.21
N LEU A 450 -20.10 22.81 -0.38
CA LEU A 450 -19.86 22.09 -1.62
C LEU A 450 -21.17 22.06 -2.45
N GLU A 451 -21.16 22.60 -3.66
CA GLU A 451 -22.25 22.37 -4.60
C GLU A 451 -22.01 21.06 -5.34
N ILE A 452 -22.82 20.03 -5.05
CA ILE A 452 -22.76 18.72 -5.66
C ILE A 452 -23.93 18.60 -6.66
N GLN A 453 -23.60 18.24 -7.89
CA GLN A 453 -24.56 17.95 -8.94
C GLN A 453 -24.74 16.45 -9.05
N PHE A 454 -25.98 16.02 -9.18
CA PHE A 454 -26.33 14.63 -9.40
C PHE A 454 -27.03 14.50 -10.74
N SER A 455 -26.64 13.51 -11.54
CA SER A 455 -27.46 13.01 -12.63
C SER A 455 -27.93 11.60 -12.28
N TYR A 456 -29.19 11.31 -12.60
CA TYR A 456 -29.77 10.00 -12.33
C TYR A 456 -30.64 9.54 -13.50
N TYR A 457 -30.62 8.24 -13.74
CA TYR A 457 -31.39 7.64 -14.82
C TYR A 457 -31.59 6.14 -14.61
N ARG A 458 -32.63 5.62 -15.26
CA ARG A 458 -32.93 4.19 -15.26
C ARG A 458 -32.20 3.47 -16.38
N ASP A 459 -31.46 2.41 -16.03
CA ASP A 459 -30.85 1.48 -16.97
C ASP A 459 -31.37 0.05 -16.68
N GLY A 460 -32.36 -0.38 -17.48
CA GLY A 460 -33.10 -1.61 -17.20
C GLY A 460 -33.86 -1.53 -15.85
N GLU A 461 -33.52 -2.43 -14.94
CA GLU A 461 -34.05 -2.49 -13.56
C GLU A 461 -33.17 -1.75 -12.55
N LYS A 462 -32.09 -1.10 -13.02
CA LYS A 462 -31.14 -0.38 -12.19
C LYS A 462 -31.42 1.11 -12.20
N LEU A 463 -31.19 1.77 -11.07
CA LEU A 463 -31.04 3.21 -10.98
C LEU A 463 -29.56 3.54 -10.93
N ILE A 464 -29.09 4.35 -11.86
CA ILE A 464 -27.74 4.88 -11.88
C ILE A 464 -27.78 6.30 -11.33
N VAL A 465 -26.89 6.59 -10.39
CA VAL A 465 -26.69 7.93 -9.82
C VAL A 465 -25.24 8.32 -10.04
N GLU A 466 -25.04 9.38 -10.81
CA GLU A 466 -23.72 9.98 -11.00
C GLU A 466 -23.64 11.26 -10.18
N SER A 467 -22.56 11.47 -9.46
CA SER A 467 -22.30 12.69 -8.69
C SER A 467 -21.04 13.40 -9.19
N TYR A 468 -21.08 14.72 -9.16
CA TYR A 468 -20.01 15.57 -9.64
C TYR A 468 -20.05 16.93 -8.93
N SER A 469 -18.88 17.58 -8.74
CA SER A 469 -18.83 18.94 -8.25
C SER A 469 -17.68 19.74 -8.91
N LYS A 470 -18.00 21.02 -9.24
CA LYS A 470 -17.00 22.02 -9.69
C LYS A 470 -16.31 22.71 -8.52
N THR A 471 -16.77 22.49 -7.28
CA THR A 471 -16.17 23.12 -6.11
C THR A 471 -14.70 22.68 -5.97
N PRO A 472 -13.72 23.59 -5.92
CA PRO A 472 -12.30 23.25 -5.93
C PRO A 472 -11.87 22.36 -4.76
N SER A 473 -12.50 22.52 -3.62
CA SER A 473 -12.23 21.70 -2.42
C SER A 473 -12.84 20.29 -2.47
N PHE A 474 -13.79 20.03 -3.36
CA PHE A 474 -14.42 18.71 -3.47
C PHE A 474 -13.43 17.64 -3.92
N ARG A 475 -13.46 16.47 -3.27
CA ARG A 475 -12.56 15.33 -3.53
C ARG A 475 -13.31 14.05 -3.90
N GLY A 476 -14.62 14.10 -4.00
CA GLY A 476 -15.45 13.00 -4.47
C GLY A 476 -16.50 12.55 -3.44
N ILE A 477 -17.38 11.69 -3.91
CA ILE A 477 -18.29 10.89 -3.10
C ILE A 477 -17.75 9.47 -3.08
N ASN A 478 -17.81 8.80 -1.93
CA ASN A 478 -17.51 7.38 -1.86
C ASN A 478 -18.76 6.54 -2.08
N GLN A 479 -19.90 7.06 -1.65
CA GLN A 479 -21.15 6.32 -1.67
C GLN A 479 -22.30 7.30 -1.43
N THR A 480 -23.26 7.35 -2.36
CA THR A 480 -24.56 8.00 -2.13
C THR A 480 -25.49 7.08 -1.36
N MET A 481 -26.61 7.60 -0.89
CA MET A 481 -27.65 6.83 -0.20
C MET A 481 -29.03 7.19 -0.76
N LEU A 482 -29.87 6.22 -0.96
CA LEU A 482 -31.28 6.44 -1.29
C LEU A 482 -32.17 6.15 -0.10
N ARG A 483 -33.31 6.83 -0.06
CA ARG A 483 -34.43 6.47 0.79
C ARG A 483 -35.65 6.25 -0.10
N ILE A 484 -36.24 5.04 -0.05
CA ILE A 484 -37.36 4.65 -0.87
C ILE A 484 -38.51 4.32 0.06
N ASN A 485 -39.62 5.09 -0.05
CA ASN A 485 -40.76 4.95 0.84
C ASN A 485 -40.37 4.95 2.33
N GLY A 486 -39.41 5.79 2.71
CA GLY A 486 -38.89 5.91 4.08
C GLY A 486 -37.84 4.87 4.49
N LYS A 487 -37.50 3.88 3.64
CA LYS A 487 -36.48 2.87 3.91
C LYS A 487 -35.16 3.23 3.21
N GLU A 488 -34.07 3.25 3.95
CA GLU A 488 -32.74 3.51 3.41
C GLU A 488 -32.22 2.31 2.59
N VAL A 489 -31.62 2.62 1.45
CA VAL A 489 -31.04 1.68 0.50
C VAL A 489 -29.65 2.16 0.14
N VAL A 490 -28.68 1.26 0.24
CA VAL A 490 -27.29 1.51 -0.18
C VAL A 490 -27.09 0.99 -1.61
N PRO A 491 -26.19 1.59 -2.38
CA PRO A 491 -25.87 1.10 -3.72
C PRO A 491 -25.16 -0.27 -3.66
N GLU A 492 -25.09 -0.92 -4.80
CA GLU A 492 -24.15 -2.03 -4.98
C GLU A 492 -22.75 -1.54 -4.62
N ILE A 493 -21.97 -2.42 -3.99
CA ILE A 493 -20.60 -2.08 -3.61
C ILE A 493 -19.83 -1.72 -4.88
N ASN A 494 -19.61 -0.43 -5.07
CA ASN A 494 -18.78 0.08 -6.14
C ASN A 494 -17.43 0.42 -5.54
N LEU A 495 -16.49 -0.53 -5.59
CA LEU A 495 -15.14 -0.26 -5.13
C LEU A 495 -14.52 0.76 -6.07
N GLN A 496 -14.18 1.89 -5.51
CA GLN A 496 -13.44 2.94 -6.21
C GLN A 496 -11.96 2.77 -6.02
N GLY A 497 -11.21 3.25 -7.00
CA GLY A 497 -9.80 3.41 -6.88
C GLY A 497 -9.38 4.29 -5.70
N MET A 498 -8.16 4.11 -5.23
CA MET A 498 -7.59 4.94 -4.16
C MET A 498 -7.42 6.40 -4.59
N THR A 499 -7.38 6.67 -5.90
CA THR A 499 -7.28 8.03 -6.44
C THR A 499 -8.65 8.70 -6.42
N PRO A 500 -8.81 9.84 -5.74
CA PRO A 500 -10.07 10.56 -5.70
C PRO A 500 -10.48 11.03 -7.10
N ALA A 501 -11.62 10.56 -7.58
CA ALA A 501 -12.24 11.03 -8.80
C ALA A 501 -13.32 12.07 -8.50
N LYS A 502 -13.40 13.13 -9.29
CA LYS A 502 -14.45 14.15 -9.17
C LYS A 502 -15.85 13.63 -9.58
N ILE A 503 -15.88 12.57 -10.40
CA ILE A 503 -17.11 11.86 -10.76
C ILE A 503 -17.17 10.55 -9.97
N HIS A 504 -18.33 10.31 -9.36
CA HIS A 504 -18.66 9.04 -8.73
C HIS A 504 -19.97 8.50 -9.28
N ILE A 505 -20.08 7.18 -9.38
CA ILE A 505 -21.28 6.51 -9.87
C ILE A 505 -21.68 5.40 -8.93
N ASP A 506 -22.91 5.47 -8.48
CA ASP A 506 -23.56 4.43 -7.72
C ASP A 506 -24.61 3.73 -8.56
N THR A 507 -24.71 2.43 -8.39
CA THR A 507 -25.72 1.57 -9.03
C THR A 507 -26.60 0.96 -7.94
N TYR A 508 -27.89 1.14 -8.10
CA TYR A 508 -28.90 0.56 -7.22
C TYR A 508 -29.73 -0.44 -7.99
N LYS A 509 -29.83 -1.68 -7.48
CA LYS A 509 -30.65 -2.76 -8.08
C LYS A 509 -31.98 -2.94 -7.34
N ASP A 510 -32.92 -3.59 -8.01
CA ASP A 510 -34.19 -4.02 -7.43
C ASP A 510 -35.01 -2.88 -6.76
N ILE A 511 -34.99 -1.69 -7.38
CA ILE A 511 -35.65 -0.50 -6.85
C ILE A 511 -37.03 -0.34 -7.44
N PRO A 512 -38.09 -0.17 -6.63
CA PRO A 512 -39.39 0.24 -7.12
C PRO A 512 -39.32 1.70 -7.61
N PHE A 513 -39.52 1.92 -8.90
CA PHE A 513 -39.43 3.26 -9.51
C PHE A 513 -40.71 4.12 -9.32
N ASP A 514 -41.79 3.51 -8.91
CA ASP A 514 -43.11 4.14 -8.62
C ASP A 514 -43.22 4.67 -7.19
N GLY A 515 -42.17 4.55 -6.41
CA GLY A 515 -42.10 4.97 -5.01
C GLY A 515 -41.63 6.41 -4.81
N HIS A 516 -41.75 6.90 -3.59
CA HIS A 516 -41.13 8.14 -3.15
C HIS A 516 -39.62 7.89 -2.96
N ILE A 517 -38.80 8.46 -3.84
CA ILE A 517 -37.34 8.29 -3.84
C ILE A 517 -36.68 9.59 -3.40
N GLU A 518 -35.83 9.50 -2.40
CA GLU A 518 -34.96 10.58 -1.95
C GLU A 518 -33.49 10.16 -2.07
N LEU A 519 -32.63 11.11 -2.40
CA LEU A 519 -31.19 10.95 -2.54
C LEU A 519 -30.48 11.76 -1.45
N ASN A 520 -29.45 11.16 -0.85
CA ASN A 520 -28.55 11.80 0.10
C ASN A 520 -27.10 11.69 -0.41
N PRO A 521 -26.22 12.69 -0.21
CA PRO A 521 -24.83 12.62 -0.64
C PRO A 521 -24.03 11.48 0.02
N GLY A 522 -24.52 10.93 1.13
CA GLY A 522 -23.92 9.79 1.81
C GLY A 522 -22.53 10.08 2.36
N ILE A 523 -21.50 9.46 1.80
CA ILE A 523 -20.10 9.65 2.22
C ILE A 523 -19.38 10.48 1.18
N TYR A 524 -18.96 11.68 1.56
CA TYR A 524 -18.24 12.61 0.70
C TYR A 524 -16.92 13.08 1.30
N LYS A 525 -16.02 13.58 0.42
CA LYS A 525 -14.71 14.06 0.79
C LYS A 525 -14.46 15.46 0.25
N TYR A 526 -13.76 16.26 1.04
CA TYR A 526 -13.29 17.58 0.61
C TYR A 526 -11.95 17.93 1.26
N SER A 527 -11.15 18.76 0.59
CA SER A 527 -9.93 19.31 1.18
C SER A 527 -10.27 20.51 2.06
N ASP A 528 -9.61 20.57 3.22
CA ASP A 528 -9.77 21.64 4.19
C ASP A 528 -8.38 22.11 4.66
N PRO A 529 -7.80 23.15 4.01
CA PRO A 529 -6.48 23.66 4.38
C PRO A 529 -6.40 24.20 5.81
N ASP A 530 -7.52 24.61 6.43
CA ASP A 530 -7.54 25.12 7.80
C ASP A 530 -7.25 24.02 8.84
N LYS A 531 -7.35 22.77 8.42
CA LYS A 531 -6.99 21.60 9.22
C LYS A 531 -5.52 21.19 9.10
N ASN A 532 -4.75 21.87 8.27
CA ASN A 532 -3.30 21.66 8.24
C ASN A 532 -2.69 22.12 9.55
N VAL A 533 -1.74 21.36 10.09
CA VAL A 533 -1.12 21.67 11.39
C VAL A 533 0.37 21.38 11.38
N GLU A 534 1.07 22.13 12.23
CA GLU A 534 2.47 21.92 12.57
C GLU A 534 2.59 21.95 14.10
N ILE A 535 3.31 20.99 14.69
CA ILE A 535 3.49 20.91 16.13
C ILE A 535 4.91 20.49 16.49
N GLN A 536 5.50 21.16 17.49
CA GLN A 536 6.77 20.72 18.09
C GLN A 536 6.48 19.56 19.06
N LEU A 537 7.34 18.55 19.02
CA LEU A 537 7.22 17.34 19.82
C LEU A 537 8.14 17.37 21.04
#